data_e63d15abbc15dc3561754dbe496e6933
#
_entry.id   e63d15abbc15dc3561754dbe496e6933
#
_cell.length_a   1.000
_cell.length_b   1.000
_cell.length_c   1.000
_cell.angle_alpha   90.00
_cell.angle_beta   90.00
_cell.angle_gamma   90.00
#
_symmetry.space_group_name_H-M   'P 1'
#
loop_
_entity.id
_entity.type
_entity.pdbx_description
1 polymer ?
#
loop_
_entity_poly.entity_id
_entity_poly.type
_entity_poly.pdbx_seq_one_letter_code
_entity_poly.pdbx_strand_id
1 'polypeptide(L)'
;MNKTKLALAAILVVIAATAAALAVGTAPGSAKSGAAFKAAWIYVGPHNDGGWSQAHDQGRLAVQKALGSKVQTTYKENVPEGPQVSQVIESLIRDGNKIIFGTSFGFQPAMAAAAKKHPDVKFEMATGTIIQKNMAEYYGAGEDAIYLSGIAAGAATKSGTVGYVVPFAIPEVIRHTNAFALGVQKSHPGAKVKIIWTNSWFAPDKEKKAAESLHSSGADVLGQNDDSPSAGQFSEANGNPR
;
A
#
# COMPACT_ATOMS: atom_id res chain seq x y z
N MET A 1 17.36 -41.78 -7.87
CA MET A 1 18.17 -40.76 -7.16
C MET A 1 18.06 -39.44 -7.97
N ASN A 2 17.32 -38.50 -7.42
CA ASN A 2 16.77 -37.35 -8.19
C ASN A 2 17.82 -36.25 -8.44
N LYS A 3 17.93 -35.82 -9.70
CA LYS A 3 18.88 -34.82 -10.17
C LYS A 3 18.67 -33.39 -9.61
N THR A 4 17.72 -33.19 -8.72
CA THR A 4 17.37 -31.90 -8.10
C THR A 4 18.09 -31.63 -6.77
N LYS A 5 18.91 -32.56 -6.28
CA LYS A 5 19.68 -32.40 -5.02
C LYS A 5 21.16 -32.03 -5.23
N LEU A 6 21.61 -31.87 -6.49
CA LEU A 6 22.99 -31.53 -6.81
C LEU A 6 23.23 -30.02 -7.09
N ALA A 7 22.19 -29.21 -7.16
CA ALA A 7 22.33 -27.77 -7.47
C ALA A 7 22.43 -26.86 -6.23
N LEU A 8 22.22 -27.37 -5.02
CA LEU A 8 22.33 -26.57 -3.78
C LEU A 8 23.63 -26.79 -2.98
N ALA A 9 24.52 -27.65 -3.43
CA ALA A 9 25.79 -27.95 -2.74
C ALA A 9 27.02 -27.22 -3.34
N ALA A 10 26.87 -26.43 -4.39
CA ALA A 10 27.97 -25.78 -5.12
C ALA A 10 28.19 -24.29 -4.79
N ILE A 11 27.45 -23.70 -3.86
CA ILE A 11 27.59 -22.26 -3.50
C ILE A 11 28.22 -22.05 -2.10
N LEU A 12 28.58 -23.10 -1.39
CA LEU A 12 29.09 -23.02 0.00
C LEU A 12 30.58 -23.36 0.19
N VAL A 13 31.40 -23.39 -0.85
CA VAL A 13 32.85 -23.77 -0.75
C VAL A 13 33.75 -22.80 -1.50
N VAL A 14 33.59 -21.48 -1.36
CA VAL A 14 34.62 -20.51 -1.78
C VAL A 14 34.72 -19.33 -0.78
N ILE A 15 34.67 -19.55 0.51
CA ILE A 15 35.17 -18.62 1.53
C ILE A 15 35.79 -19.41 2.68
N ALA A 16 36.93 -20.06 2.43
CA ALA A 16 37.81 -20.52 3.50
C ALA A 16 39.18 -20.90 2.93
N ALA A 17 39.99 -19.92 2.56
CA ALA A 17 41.47 -20.07 2.49
C ALA A 17 42.10 -18.70 2.17
N THR A 18 42.36 -17.88 3.16
CA THR A 18 43.55 -17.00 3.29
C THR A 18 43.49 -16.31 4.66
N ALA A 19 43.90 -17.03 5.69
CA ALA A 19 44.23 -16.44 6.96
C ALA A 19 45.60 -17.01 7.41
N ALA A 20 46.67 -16.38 7.02
CA ALA A 20 47.91 -16.44 7.80
C ALA A 20 48.84 -15.27 7.41
N ALA A 21 49.26 -14.57 8.43
CA ALA A 21 50.41 -13.64 8.52
C ALA A 21 50.16 -12.19 8.08
N LEU A 22 49.89 -11.36 9.11
CA LEU A 22 50.81 -10.29 9.54
C LEU A 22 50.16 -9.59 10.77
N ALA A 23 50.61 -9.99 11.95
CA ALA A 23 50.35 -9.27 13.20
C ALA A 23 51.21 -8.00 13.20
N VAL A 24 50.64 -6.91 12.75
CA VAL A 24 51.08 -5.54 13.09
C VAL A 24 49.87 -4.91 13.82
N GLY A 25 50.09 -4.60 15.11
CA GLY A 25 49.04 -4.03 15.97
C GLY A 25 48.54 -2.70 15.44
N THR A 26 47.34 -2.76 14.95
CA THR A 26 46.45 -1.58 14.86
C THR A 26 45.31 -1.84 15.79
N ALA A 27 45.15 -0.98 16.79
CA ALA A 27 43.96 -0.92 17.62
C ALA A 27 42.70 -1.02 16.73
N PRO A 28 41.66 -1.73 17.15
CA PRO A 28 40.42 -1.74 16.40
C PRO A 28 39.90 -0.31 16.35
N GLY A 29 40.15 0.37 15.25
CA GLY A 29 39.47 1.61 14.95
C GLY A 29 38.00 1.32 15.01
N SER A 30 37.32 1.88 16.00
CA SER A 30 35.85 1.90 16.03
C SER A 30 35.39 2.38 14.66
N ALA A 31 34.93 1.46 13.82
CA ALA A 31 34.24 1.84 12.59
C ALA A 31 33.14 2.80 13.04
N LYS A 32 33.26 4.08 12.72
CA LYS A 32 32.21 5.05 12.93
C LYS A 32 30.96 4.43 12.27
N SER A 33 30.03 3.99 13.09
CA SER A 33 28.70 3.62 12.63
C SER A 33 28.20 4.81 11.81
N GLY A 34 28.16 4.66 10.48
CA GLY A 34 27.62 5.69 9.62
C GLY A 34 26.22 6.06 10.11
N ALA A 35 25.83 7.33 10.05
CA ALA A 35 24.50 7.75 10.44
C ALA A 35 23.44 6.89 9.72
N ALA A 36 22.43 6.44 10.46
CA ALA A 36 21.37 5.63 9.88
C ALA A 36 20.70 6.34 8.69
N PHE A 37 20.41 5.60 7.64
CA PHE A 37 19.68 6.13 6.49
C PHE A 37 18.26 6.48 6.88
N LYS A 38 17.82 7.73 6.67
CA LYS A 38 16.49 8.18 7.08
C LYS A 38 15.48 8.02 5.94
N ALA A 39 14.36 7.37 6.25
CA ALA A 39 13.25 7.12 5.35
C ALA A 39 11.92 7.57 5.99
N ALA A 40 11.05 8.21 5.23
CA ALA A 40 9.78 8.73 5.71
C ALA A 40 8.60 8.24 4.87
N TRP A 41 7.44 8.08 5.53
CA TRP A 41 6.16 7.77 4.89
C TRP A 41 5.13 8.87 5.17
N ILE A 42 4.26 9.14 4.20
CA ILE A 42 3.15 10.09 4.34
C ILE A 42 1.85 9.33 4.06
N TYR A 43 0.96 9.26 5.06
CA TYR A 43 -0.32 8.56 5.00
C TYR A 43 -1.47 9.56 4.94
N VAL A 44 -2.49 9.25 4.13
CA VAL A 44 -3.71 10.07 4.01
C VAL A 44 -4.65 9.87 5.20
N GLY A 45 -4.69 8.66 5.76
CA GLY A 45 -5.44 8.27 6.95
C GLY A 45 -4.53 7.98 8.14
N PRO A 46 -5.10 7.48 9.25
CA PRO A 46 -4.33 7.02 10.39
C PRO A 46 -3.56 5.73 10.04
N HIS A 47 -2.37 5.54 10.63
CA HIS A 47 -1.53 4.36 10.39
C HIS A 47 -2.17 3.02 10.79
N ASN A 48 -3.29 3.05 11.49
CA ASN A 48 -4.07 1.91 11.98
C ASN A 48 -5.53 1.94 11.46
N ASP A 49 -5.74 2.42 10.24
CA ASP A 49 -7.06 2.57 9.61
C ASP A 49 -7.80 1.23 9.36
N GLY A 50 -7.11 0.13 9.48
CA GLY A 50 -7.63 -1.21 9.17
C GLY A 50 -7.51 -1.59 7.69
N GLY A 51 -6.93 -0.73 6.86
CA GLY A 51 -6.82 -0.88 5.42
C GLY A 51 -5.49 -0.37 4.85
N TRP A 52 -5.58 0.64 4.01
CA TRP A 52 -4.49 1.14 3.16
C TRP A 52 -3.30 1.69 3.94
N SER A 53 -3.52 2.66 4.84
CA SER A 53 -2.42 3.27 5.60
C SER A 53 -1.77 2.28 6.54
N GLN A 54 -2.57 1.39 7.16
CA GLN A 54 -2.05 0.32 8.01
C GLN A 54 -1.16 -0.65 7.23
N ALA A 55 -1.54 -1.04 6.02
CA ALA A 55 -0.73 -1.92 5.19
C ALA A 55 0.63 -1.29 4.84
N HIS A 56 0.65 0.01 4.52
CA HIS A 56 1.89 0.75 4.29
C HIS A 56 2.74 0.88 5.56
N ASP A 57 2.11 1.09 6.72
CA ASP A 57 2.86 1.15 8.00
C ASP A 57 3.45 -0.20 8.39
N GLN A 58 2.76 -1.29 8.14
CA GLN A 58 3.31 -2.64 8.31
C GLN A 58 4.54 -2.85 7.41
N GLY A 59 4.50 -2.37 6.16
CA GLY A 59 5.65 -2.36 5.26
C GLY A 59 6.83 -1.54 5.81
N ARG A 60 6.58 -0.33 6.34
CA ARG A 60 7.58 0.51 7.01
C ARG A 60 8.21 -0.23 8.21
N LEU A 61 7.40 -0.85 9.05
CA LEU A 61 7.87 -1.61 10.21
C LEU A 61 8.70 -2.83 9.79
N ALA A 62 8.31 -3.51 8.70
CA ALA A 62 9.09 -4.62 8.14
C ALA A 62 10.47 -4.16 7.65
N VAL A 63 10.55 -3.00 6.99
CA VAL A 63 11.82 -2.38 6.58
C VAL A 63 12.70 -2.08 7.80
N GLN A 64 12.12 -1.45 8.83
CA GLN A 64 12.85 -1.13 10.06
C GLN A 64 13.36 -2.39 10.77
N LYS A 65 12.53 -3.44 10.84
CA LYS A 65 12.93 -4.73 11.41
C LYS A 65 14.05 -5.40 10.61
N ALA A 66 13.97 -5.39 9.29
CA ALA A 66 14.93 -6.06 8.42
C ALA A 66 16.29 -5.36 8.39
N LEU A 67 16.31 -4.03 8.43
CA LEU A 67 17.53 -3.22 8.30
C LEU A 67 18.11 -2.78 9.66
N GLY A 68 17.34 -2.86 10.74
CA GLY A 68 17.76 -2.53 12.10
C GLY A 68 18.36 -1.12 12.22
N SER A 69 19.56 -1.01 12.78
CA SER A 69 20.25 0.27 12.98
C SER A 69 20.73 0.95 11.69
N LYS A 70 20.63 0.29 10.54
CA LYS A 70 21.01 0.87 9.24
C LYS A 70 19.98 1.88 8.72
N VAL A 71 18.74 1.79 9.17
CA VAL A 71 17.66 2.69 8.78
C VAL A 71 16.96 3.28 10.00
N GLN A 72 16.56 4.54 9.88
CA GLN A 72 15.65 5.21 10.78
C GLN A 72 14.38 5.56 9.99
N THR A 73 13.24 4.99 10.38
CA THR A 73 11.97 5.26 9.71
C THR A 73 11.13 6.24 10.52
N THR A 74 10.39 7.10 9.83
CA THR A 74 9.38 7.98 10.39
C THR A 74 8.14 8.02 9.52
N TYR A 75 7.03 8.53 10.03
CA TYR A 75 5.83 8.75 9.23
C TYR A 75 5.08 10.01 9.66
N LYS A 76 4.22 10.49 8.78
CA LYS A 76 3.21 11.51 9.03
C LYS A 76 1.87 10.92 8.59
N GLU A 77 0.88 10.96 9.46
CA GLU A 77 -0.46 10.41 9.21
C GLU A 77 -1.52 11.52 9.19
N ASN A 78 -2.72 11.19 8.71
CA ASN A 78 -3.83 12.13 8.57
C ASN A 78 -3.44 13.38 7.77
N VAL A 79 -2.59 13.19 6.76
CA VAL A 79 -2.18 14.28 5.86
C VAL A 79 -3.21 14.39 4.75
N PRO A 80 -4.03 15.46 4.72
CA PRO A 80 -5.02 15.61 3.68
C PRO A 80 -4.34 15.90 2.34
N GLU A 81 -4.92 15.42 1.25
CA GLU A 81 -4.49 15.76 -0.10
C GLU A 81 -4.63 17.27 -0.35
N GLY A 82 -3.65 17.86 -1.03
CA GLY A 82 -3.66 19.28 -1.36
C GLY A 82 -2.41 20.02 -0.90
N PRO A 83 -2.48 21.37 -0.67
CA PRO A 83 -1.32 22.22 -0.43
C PRO A 83 -0.47 21.87 0.80
N GLN A 84 -1.09 21.29 1.82
CA GLN A 84 -0.40 20.92 3.07
C GLN A 84 0.65 19.83 2.85
N VAL A 85 0.48 18.96 1.85
CA VAL A 85 1.44 17.90 1.52
C VAL A 85 2.83 18.47 1.26
N SER A 86 2.93 19.60 0.56
CA SER A 86 4.20 20.26 0.28
C SER A 86 4.93 20.65 1.56
N GLN A 87 4.22 21.17 2.56
CA GLN A 87 4.80 21.55 3.85
C GLN A 87 5.31 20.33 4.63
N VAL A 88 4.56 19.23 4.60
CA VAL A 88 4.96 17.96 5.23
C VAL A 88 6.23 17.43 4.57
N ILE A 89 6.29 17.40 3.24
CA ILE A 89 7.47 16.92 2.49
C ILE A 89 8.69 17.78 2.85
N GLU A 90 8.57 19.11 2.81
CA GLU A 90 9.69 20.01 3.14
C GLU A 90 10.15 19.83 4.60
N SER A 91 9.24 19.55 5.54
CA SER A 91 9.62 19.23 6.91
C SER A 91 10.43 17.94 6.98
N LEU A 92 9.96 16.87 6.32
CA LEU A 92 10.66 15.59 6.30
C LEU A 92 12.06 15.69 5.66
N ILE A 93 12.21 16.52 4.63
CA ILE A 93 13.52 16.78 3.99
C ILE A 93 14.44 17.53 4.96
N ARG A 94 13.95 18.57 5.65
CA ARG A 94 14.74 19.30 6.67
C ARG A 94 15.18 18.38 7.83
N ASP A 95 14.36 17.38 8.18
CA ASP A 95 14.67 16.37 9.19
C ASP A 95 15.74 15.36 8.72
N GLY A 96 16.19 15.49 7.45
CA GLY A 96 17.26 14.73 6.85
C GLY A 96 16.84 13.42 6.21
N ASN A 97 15.56 13.22 5.94
CA ASN A 97 15.08 12.04 5.20
C ASN A 97 15.62 12.07 3.77
N LYS A 98 16.11 10.93 3.29
CA LYS A 98 16.72 10.74 1.98
C LYS A 98 15.82 10.00 1.00
N ILE A 99 14.78 9.36 1.50
CA ILE A 99 13.70 8.78 0.70
C ILE A 99 12.36 9.09 1.37
N ILE A 100 11.36 9.46 0.58
CA ILE A 100 10.02 9.78 1.03
C ILE A 100 9.01 8.99 0.19
N PHE A 101 8.17 8.21 0.87
CA PHE A 101 7.07 7.44 0.31
C PHE A 101 5.77 8.22 0.47
N GLY A 102 5.15 8.61 -0.62
CA GLY A 102 3.81 9.18 -0.64
C GLY A 102 2.78 8.11 -0.97
N THR A 103 1.81 7.90 -0.10
CA THR A 103 0.88 6.77 -0.23
C THR A 103 -0.53 7.15 -0.63
N SER A 104 -0.73 8.32 -1.21
CA SER A 104 -2.04 8.73 -1.72
C SER A 104 -1.93 9.43 -3.06
N PHE A 105 -2.83 9.11 -4.00
CA PHE A 105 -2.81 9.62 -5.37
C PHE A 105 -2.70 11.16 -5.44
N GLY A 106 -3.43 11.88 -4.58
CA GLY A 106 -3.42 13.34 -4.55
C GLY A 106 -2.13 13.97 -3.99
N PHE A 107 -1.20 13.17 -3.46
CA PHE A 107 0.13 13.67 -3.07
C PHE A 107 1.06 13.91 -4.27
N GLN A 108 0.75 13.31 -5.41
CA GLN A 108 1.60 13.28 -6.60
C GLN A 108 2.08 14.66 -7.07
N PRO A 109 1.23 15.71 -7.18
CA PRO A 109 1.71 17.01 -7.63
C PRO A 109 2.75 17.63 -6.69
N ALA A 110 2.55 17.48 -5.36
CA ALA A 110 3.49 17.99 -4.35
C ALA A 110 4.79 17.19 -4.36
N MET A 111 4.71 15.86 -4.47
CA MET A 111 5.87 14.95 -4.58
C MET A 111 6.70 15.30 -5.83
N ALA A 112 6.04 15.49 -6.98
CA ALA A 112 6.70 15.83 -8.24
C ALA A 112 7.39 17.22 -8.19
N ALA A 113 6.77 18.20 -7.53
CA ALA A 113 7.38 19.51 -7.33
C ALA A 113 8.61 19.42 -6.39
N ALA A 114 8.50 18.66 -5.30
CA ALA A 114 9.61 18.44 -4.37
C ALA A 114 10.77 17.67 -5.03
N ALA A 115 10.48 16.67 -5.86
CA ALA A 115 11.49 15.90 -6.58
C ALA A 115 12.36 16.79 -7.49
N LYS A 116 11.75 17.76 -8.18
CA LYS A 116 12.48 18.76 -8.99
C LYS A 116 13.38 19.67 -8.15
N LYS A 117 12.90 20.07 -6.97
CA LYS A 117 13.58 20.99 -6.07
C LYS A 117 14.71 20.34 -5.29
N HIS A 118 14.59 19.02 -4.97
CA HIS A 118 15.49 18.27 -4.12
C HIS A 118 16.06 17.04 -4.85
N PRO A 119 16.99 17.20 -5.79
CA PRO A 119 17.50 16.10 -6.62
C PRO A 119 18.29 15.05 -5.84
N ASP A 120 18.73 15.35 -4.62
CA ASP A 120 19.44 14.47 -3.70
C ASP A 120 18.50 13.60 -2.83
N VAL A 121 17.19 13.86 -2.87
CA VAL A 121 16.15 13.07 -2.18
C VAL A 121 15.44 12.17 -3.17
N LYS A 122 15.14 10.94 -2.77
CA LYS A 122 14.34 9.99 -3.56
C LYS A 122 12.89 10.06 -3.14
N PHE A 123 12.00 9.86 -4.11
CA PHE A 123 10.56 9.88 -3.90
C PHE A 123 9.96 8.63 -4.51
N GLU A 124 9.13 7.96 -3.72
CA GLU A 124 8.38 6.77 -4.13
C GLU A 124 6.89 7.04 -3.97
N MET A 125 6.16 6.94 -5.05
CA MET A 125 4.75 7.27 -5.10
C MET A 125 3.91 6.02 -5.28
N ALA A 126 3.05 5.71 -4.32
CA ALA A 126 2.05 4.66 -4.51
C ALA A 126 0.97 5.14 -5.49
N THR A 127 0.64 4.34 -6.49
CA THR A 127 -0.44 4.60 -7.46
C THR A 127 -0.27 5.86 -8.32
N GLY A 128 0.95 6.40 -8.39
CA GLY A 128 1.24 7.60 -9.18
C GLY A 128 1.22 7.33 -10.69
N THR A 129 1.42 8.39 -11.46
CA THR A 129 1.57 8.37 -12.93
C THR A 129 2.70 9.28 -13.41
N ILE A 130 3.40 9.95 -12.49
CA ILE A 130 4.49 10.89 -12.78
C ILE A 130 5.82 10.29 -12.35
N ILE A 131 6.66 9.97 -13.34
CA ILE A 131 8.02 9.48 -13.13
C ILE A 131 9.02 10.61 -13.41
N GLN A 132 10.06 10.74 -12.56
CA GLN A 132 11.17 11.68 -12.72
C GLN A 132 12.50 10.98 -12.38
N LYS A 133 13.63 11.66 -12.61
CA LYS A 133 14.96 11.10 -12.34
C LYS A 133 15.13 10.56 -10.91
N ASN A 134 14.47 11.17 -9.94
CA ASN A 134 14.54 10.83 -8.51
C ASN A 134 13.15 10.54 -7.91
N MET A 135 12.15 10.31 -8.74
CA MET A 135 10.81 9.91 -8.33
C MET A 135 10.34 8.74 -9.19
N ALA A 136 10.04 7.65 -8.54
CA ALA A 136 9.43 6.47 -9.13
C ALA A 136 8.02 6.23 -8.56
N GLU A 137 7.32 5.30 -9.16
CA GLU A 137 6.03 4.83 -8.66
C GLU A 137 6.06 3.32 -8.45
N TYR A 138 5.23 2.86 -7.53
CA TYR A 138 5.05 1.45 -7.25
C TYR A 138 3.59 1.13 -7.01
N TYR A 139 3.19 -0.04 -7.45
CA TYR A 139 1.88 -0.61 -7.16
C TYR A 139 1.90 -2.13 -7.41
N GLY A 140 1.18 -2.89 -6.59
CA GLY A 140 0.91 -4.30 -6.85
C GLY A 140 -0.28 -4.46 -7.80
N ALA A 141 -0.38 -5.61 -8.48
CA ALA A 141 -1.54 -5.96 -9.31
C ALA A 141 -2.76 -6.30 -8.44
N GLY A 142 -3.26 -5.30 -7.69
CA GLY A 142 -4.39 -5.44 -6.76
C GLY A 142 -5.67 -5.90 -7.46
N GLU A 143 -5.84 -5.53 -8.73
CA GLU A 143 -6.96 -5.94 -9.58
C GLU A 143 -7.11 -7.46 -9.71
N ASP A 144 -6.02 -8.22 -9.64
CA ASP A 144 -6.08 -9.68 -9.72
C ASP A 144 -6.78 -10.27 -8.50
N ALA A 145 -6.41 -9.81 -7.29
CA ALA A 145 -7.06 -10.23 -6.05
C ALA A 145 -8.53 -9.76 -5.99
N ILE A 146 -8.78 -8.53 -6.46
CA ILE A 146 -10.12 -7.94 -6.48
C ILE A 146 -11.02 -8.69 -7.48
N TYR A 147 -10.50 -9.13 -8.61
CA TYR A 147 -11.24 -10.00 -9.53
C TYR A 147 -11.67 -11.31 -8.86
N LEU A 148 -10.77 -11.94 -8.10
CA LEU A 148 -11.11 -13.16 -7.34
C LEU A 148 -12.16 -12.88 -6.27
N SER A 149 -12.10 -11.75 -5.57
CA SER A 149 -13.14 -11.36 -4.61
C SER A 149 -14.49 -11.13 -5.29
N GLY A 150 -14.49 -10.58 -6.51
CA GLY A 150 -15.68 -10.47 -7.35
C GLY A 150 -16.28 -11.82 -7.71
N ILE A 151 -15.46 -12.83 -8.03
CA ILE A 151 -15.92 -14.21 -8.28
C ILE A 151 -16.62 -14.76 -7.01
N ALA A 152 -16.00 -14.57 -5.85
CA ALA A 152 -16.59 -15.02 -4.58
C ALA A 152 -17.93 -14.31 -4.30
N ALA A 153 -17.99 -12.98 -4.50
CA ALA A 153 -19.20 -12.20 -4.32
C ALA A 153 -20.33 -12.63 -5.27
N GLY A 154 -20.03 -12.86 -6.54
CA GLY A 154 -21.02 -13.35 -7.50
C GLY A 154 -21.51 -14.76 -7.20
N ALA A 155 -20.66 -15.64 -6.68
CA ALA A 155 -21.06 -16.98 -6.24
C ALA A 155 -21.93 -16.95 -4.96
N ALA A 156 -21.74 -15.94 -4.10
CA ALA A 156 -22.44 -15.83 -2.83
C ALA A 156 -23.82 -15.15 -2.95
N THR A 157 -24.00 -14.23 -3.91
CA THR A 157 -25.26 -13.49 -4.03
C THR A 157 -26.43 -14.40 -4.40
N LYS A 158 -27.55 -14.21 -3.72
CA LYS A 158 -28.85 -14.86 -3.99
C LYS A 158 -29.80 -13.91 -4.71
N SER A 159 -29.70 -12.62 -4.45
CA SER A 159 -30.52 -11.59 -5.10
C SER A 159 -30.07 -11.25 -6.52
N GLY A 160 -28.86 -11.65 -6.92
CA GLY A 160 -28.23 -11.22 -8.16
C GLY A 160 -27.79 -9.75 -8.13
N THR A 161 -27.73 -9.13 -6.95
CA THR A 161 -27.29 -7.75 -6.78
C THR A 161 -26.18 -7.68 -5.73
N VAL A 162 -25.02 -7.21 -6.16
CA VAL A 162 -23.85 -7.01 -5.30
C VAL A 162 -23.59 -5.52 -5.15
N GLY A 163 -23.31 -5.07 -3.94
CA GLY A 163 -22.92 -3.70 -3.65
C GLY A 163 -21.42 -3.52 -3.58
N TYR A 164 -20.91 -2.37 -4.01
CA TYR A 164 -19.49 -2.03 -3.91
C TYR A 164 -19.30 -0.59 -3.47
N VAL A 165 -18.67 -0.40 -2.31
CA VAL A 165 -18.37 0.93 -1.73
C VAL A 165 -16.99 1.33 -2.20
N VAL A 166 -16.85 2.53 -2.77
CA VAL A 166 -15.61 2.97 -3.42
C VAL A 166 -15.31 4.44 -3.12
N PRO A 167 -14.01 4.82 -3.03
CA PRO A 167 -13.61 6.16 -2.60
C PRO A 167 -13.74 7.21 -3.71
N PHE A 168 -12.82 7.26 -4.65
CA PHE A 168 -12.73 8.26 -5.72
C PHE A 168 -12.59 7.61 -7.09
N ALA A 169 -13.12 8.27 -8.13
CA ALA A 169 -13.06 7.80 -9.51
C ALA A 169 -11.69 8.11 -10.15
N ILE A 170 -10.60 7.60 -9.56
CA ILE A 170 -9.25 7.65 -10.15
C ILE A 170 -8.97 6.38 -10.96
N PRO A 171 -7.96 6.38 -11.86
CA PRO A 171 -7.69 5.24 -12.76
C PRO A 171 -7.53 3.90 -12.04
N GLU A 172 -6.84 3.88 -10.90
CA GLU A 172 -6.67 2.68 -10.07
C GLU A 172 -8.02 2.15 -9.57
N VAL A 173 -8.81 2.98 -8.90
CA VAL A 173 -10.10 2.58 -8.30
C VAL A 173 -11.09 2.14 -9.37
N ILE A 174 -11.09 2.80 -10.54
CA ILE A 174 -11.89 2.38 -11.70
C ILE A 174 -11.45 0.99 -12.18
N ARG A 175 -10.16 0.73 -12.28
CA ARG A 175 -9.62 -0.59 -12.66
C ARG A 175 -10.03 -1.67 -11.66
N HIS A 176 -9.93 -1.40 -10.36
CA HIS A 176 -10.38 -2.29 -9.29
C HIS A 176 -11.87 -2.56 -9.36
N THR A 177 -12.67 -1.51 -9.53
CA THR A 177 -14.13 -1.62 -9.65
C THR A 177 -14.54 -2.47 -10.85
N ASN A 178 -13.87 -2.28 -11.99
CA ASN A 178 -14.11 -3.08 -13.19
C ASN A 178 -13.69 -4.55 -12.97
N ALA A 179 -12.54 -4.80 -12.33
CA ALA A 179 -12.08 -6.14 -12.00
C ALA A 179 -13.08 -6.87 -11.10
N PHE A 180 -13.57 -6.19 -10.06
CA PHE A 180 -14.63 -6.72 -9.20
C PHE A 180 -15.88 -7.09 -9.98
N ALA A 181 -16.39 -6.16 -10.80
CA ALA A 181 -17.59 -6.39 -11.60
C ALA A 181 -17.42 -7.55 -12.60
N LEU A 182 -16.28 -7.66 -13.26
CA LEU A 182 -15.95 -8.77 -14.15
C LEU A 182 -15.90 -10.11 -13.38
N GLY A 183 -15.36 -10.11 -12.17
CA GLY A 183 -15.37 -11.29 -11.29
C GLY A 183 -16.79 -11.72 -10.93
N VAL A 184 -17.65 -10.78 -10.55
CA VAL A 184 -19.08 -11.05 -10.26
C VAL A 184 -19.76 -11.65 -11.50
N GLN A 185 -19.60 -11.04 -12.66
CA GLN A 185 -20.19 -11.53 -13.92
C GLN A 185 -19.67 -12.93 -14.32
N LYS A 186 -18.42 -13.24 -13.97
CA LYS A 186 -17.83 -14.55 -14.26
C LYS A 186 -18.52 -15.70 -13.51
N SER A 187 -18.84 -15.50 -12.24
CA SER A 187 -19.48 -16.52 -11.40
C SER A 187 -21.01 -16.45 -11.39
N HIS A 188 -21.58 -15.27 -11.67
CA HIS A 188 -23.03 -15.06 -11.74
C HIS A 188 -23.39 -14.19 -12.97
N PRO A 189 -23.48 -14.78 -14.17
CA PRO A 189 -23.86 -14.04 -15.37
C PRO A 189 -25.22 -13.34 -15.21
N GLY A 190 -25.25 -12.04 -15.49
CA GLY A 190 -26.45 -11.21 -15.36
C GLY A 190 -26.64 -10.56 -13.98
N ALA A 191 -25.81 -10.88 -12.99
CA ALA A 191 -25.81 -10.17 -11.72
C ALA A 191 -25.48 -8.68 -11.90
N LYS A 192 -26.01 -7.82 -11.04
CA LYS A 192 -25.78 -6.37 -11.06
C LYS A 192 -24.81 -5.98 -9.98
N VAL A 193 -23.83 -5.15 -10.31
CA VAL A 193 -22.96 -4.49 -9.34
C VAL A 193 -23.41 -3.05 -9.19
N LYS A 194 -23.88 -2.69 -8.01
CA LYS A 194 -24.26 -1.31 -7.64
C LYS A 194 -23.10 -0.66 -6.90
N ILE A 195 -22.77 0.57 -7.26
CA ILE A 195 -21.61 1.30 -6.75
C ILE A 195 -22.07 2.56 -6.04
N ILE A 196 -21.47 2.86 -4.88
CA ILE A 196 -21.60 4.16 -4.23
C ILE A 196 -20.21 4.75 -4.01
N TRP A 197 -20.00 5.95 -4.55
CA TRP A 197 -18.79 6.76 -4.36
C TRP A 197 -18.89 7.56 -3.07
N THR A 198 -17.97 7.33 -2.13
CA THR A 198 -17.92 8.06 -0.85
C THR A 198 -17.28 9.43 -0.98
N ASN A 199 -16.48 9.63 -2.01
CA ASN A 199 -15.60 10.79 -2.21
C ASN A 199 -14.72 11.05 -0.99
N SER A 200 -14.18 9.98 -0.41
CA SER A 200 -13.24 10.01 0.71
C SER A 200 -12.39 8.75 0.68
N TRP A 201 -11.13 8.82 1.10
CA TRP A 201 -10.29 7.64 1.30
C TRP A 201 -10.65 6.92 2.60
N PHE A 202 -10.78 7.68 3.70
CA PHE A 202 -11.09 7.17 5.02
C PHE A 202 -12.22 8.00 5.64
N ALA A 203 -13.41 7.44 5.70
CA ALA A 203 -14.58 8.06 6.31
C ALA A 203 -15.58 7.00 6.81
N PRO A 204 -15.30 6.35 7.96
CA PRO A 204 -16.08 5.22 8.48
C PRO A 204 -17.60 5.41 8.44
N ASP A 205 -18.08 6.60 8.83
CA ASP A 205 -19.52 6.90 8.83
C ASP A 205 -20.13 6.97 7.43
N LYS A 206 -19.37 7.51 6.43
CA LYS A 206 -19.84 7.56 5.04
C LYS A 206 -19.84 6.18 4.41
N GLU A 207 -18.81 5.40 4.67
CA GLU A 207 -18.65 4.04 4.18
C GLU A 207 -19.77 3.13 4.72
N LYS A 208 -20.07 3.22 6.01
CA LYS A 208 -21.19 2.53 6.63
C LYS A 208 -22.53 2.93 5.99
N LYS A 209 -22.81 4.25 5.82
CA LYS A 209 -24.04 4.73 5.17
C LYS A 209 -24.15 4.28 3.71
N ALA A 210 -23.05 4.22 2.99
CA ALA A 210 -23.02 3.68 1.64
C ALA A 210 -23.39 2.19 1.62
N ALA A 211 -22.85 1.40 2.55
CA ALA A 211 -23.19 0.00 2.72
C ALA A 211 -24.68 -0.20 3.06
N GLU A 212 -25.21 0.59 3.99
CA GLU A 212 -26.64 0.61 4.37
C GLU A 212 -27.53 0.90 3.15
N SER A 213 -27.17 1.89 2.34
CA SER A 213 -27.91 2.26 1.12
C SER A 213 -27.88 1.16 0.06
N LEU A 214 -26.71 0.53 -0.16
CA LEU A 214 -26.56 -0.57 -1.08
C LEU A 214 -27.41 -1.77 -0.64
N HIS A 215 -27.36 -2.14 0.63
CA HIS A 215 -28.17 -3.21 1.21
C HIS A 215 -29.68 -2.91 1.04
N SER A 216 -30.12 -1.71 1.42
CA SER A 216 -31.52 -1.29 1.26
C SER A 216 -31.99 -1.28 -0.20
N SER A 217 -31.07 -1.14 -1.15
CA SER A 217 -31.36 -1.21 -2.58
C SER A 217 -31.37 -2.63 -3.15
N GLY A 218 -31.23 -3.65 -2.29
CA GLY A 218 -31.33 -5.08 -2.63
C GLY A 218 -30.00 -5.79 -2.85
N ALA A 219 -28.87 -5.16 -2.53
CA ALA A 219 -27.58 -5.85 -2.51
C ALA A 219 -27.51 -6.76 -1.28
N ASP A 220 -27.27 -8.06 -1.49
CA ASP A 220 -27.15 -9.06 -0.42
C ASP A 220 -25.69 -9.52 -0.20
N VAL A 221 -24.76 -9.03 -1.00
CA VAL A 221 -23.31 -9.16 -0.81
C VAL A 221 -22.71 -7.78 -0.97
N LEU A 222 -21.77 -7.42 -0.08
CA LEU A 222 -21.09 -6.12 -0.10
C LEU A 222 -19.58 -6.30 -0.19
N GLY A 223 -18.96 -5.53 -1.08
CA GLY A 223 -17.52 -5.33 -1.15
C GLY A 223 -17.17 -3.86 -0.96
N GLN A 224 -15.90 -3.57 -0.71
CA GLN A 224 -15.42 -2.21 -0.54
C GLN A 224 -14.01 -2.03 -1.09
N ASN A 225 -13.67 -0.77 -1.42
CA ASN A 225 -12.32 -0.32 -1.79
C ASN A 225 -11.93 0.95 -1.01
N ASP A 226 -12.71 1.32 0.01
CA ASP A 226 -12.37 2.38 0.96
C ASP A 226 -11.45 1.85 2.07
N ASP A 227 -10.81 2.75 2.80
CA ASP A 227 -9.70 2.40 3.71
C ASP A 227 -10.15 1.90 5.08
N SER A 228 -11.41 2.14 5.51
CA SER A 228 -11.89 1.63 6.79
C SER A 228 -12.64 0.30 6.64
N PRO A 229 -12.74 -0.53 7.70
CA PRO A 229 -13.49 -1.78 7.65
C PRO A 229 -15.02 -1.61 7.78
N SER A 230 -15.54 -0.39 7.78
CA SER A 230 -16.93 -0.08 8.21
C SER A 230 -18.00 -0.70 7.33
N ALA A 231 -17.82 -0.77 6.01
CA ALA A 231 -18.78 -1.44 5.13
C ALA A 231 -18.82 -2.95 5.38
N GLY A 232 -17.65 -3.58 5.58
CA GLY A 232 -17.55 -4.99 5.92
C GLY A 232 -18.17 -5.32 7.29
N GLN A 233 -17.93 -4.47 8.29
CA GLN A 233 -18.54 -4.60 9.62
C GLN A 233 -20.07 -4.49 9.57
N PHE A 234 -20.59 -3.55 8.78
CA PHE A 234 -22.04 -3.45 8.55
C PHE A 234 -22.58 -4.74 7.90
N SER A 235 -21.90 -5.24 6.87
CA SER A 235 -22.30 -6.47 6.18
C SER A 235 -22.41 -7.66 7.14
N GLU A 236 -21.37 -7.85 7.96
CA GLU A 236 -21.31 -8.93 8.94
C GLU A 236 -22.42 -8.81 10.01
N ALA A 237 -22.64 -7.61 10.54
CA ALA A 237 -23.70 -7.34 11.54
C ALA A 237 -25.12 -7.61 11.01
N ASN A 238 -25.31 -7.57 9.69
CA ASN A 238 -26.60 -7.85 9.03
C ASN A 238 -26.67 -9.26 8.42
N GLY A 239 -25.69 -10.13 8.72
CA GLY A 239 -25.67 -11.50 8.25
C GLY A 239 -25.42 -11.65 6.74
N ASN A 240 -24.91 -10.62 6.09
CA ASN A 240 -24.59 -10.64 4.67
C ASN A 240 -23.13 -11.09 4.47
N PRO A 241 -22.82 -11.86 3.41
CA PRO A 241 -21.45 -12.14 2.99
C PRO A 241 -20.68 -10.86 2.64
N ARG A 242 -19.37 -10.87 2.92
CA ARG A 242 -18.43 -9.79 2.57
C ARG A 242 -17.19 -10.35 1.89
#